data_2be11025bcdef9a28a7af2d553a5f8ad
#
_entry.id   2be11025bcdef9a28a7af2d553a5f8ad
#
_cell.length_a   1.000
_cell.length_b   1.000
_cell.length_c   1.000
_cell.angle_alpha   90.00
_cell.angle_beta   90.00
_cell.angle_gamma   90.00
#
_symmetry.space_group_name_H-M   'P 1'
#
loop_
_entity.id
_entity.type
_entity.pdbx_description
1 polymer ?
#
loop_
_entity_poly.entity_id
_entity_poly.type
_entity_poly.pdbx_seq_one_letter_code
_entity_poly.pdbx_strand_id
1 'polypeptide(L)'
;MPENREQPAGREVRVKVAVLKAKRTAGAEPLIYLSGGPGDAPLVASSPGADALSEGDWWNETAAIRRRRDVIVVSQRGGGGTTPSLDCFDPRTTDPAKARRRAVTEQQERDILVRCRAGLDKRKIDLSMYTTPALADDVDDLASVLSLSKFNIYGVSYGTRWGLEVMRRHPELVRAAVLDGVYPPEVNGEQNEPEIVRRAFEQLYADCAADVLCRERHPGLCGAVEGAIEAAEQKPVELTLQLDDGPQPARLDGPKFLMVLLHMMREGEAALIPETVAALQHGDARLVKMFAEDLESSDGGLIEQNAQQFDGLYNSIECRETWAMVDRTARRKMIETSGVYGYNARTSKSPAFCPVWRVPASPASERLPVRSDIPTLLLSGTFDWLTPPAWGREAARHLSASRHVVFRAQGHGVVIQDPCAARLRDAFIEEPDPKRALPCRADTPPNFTAAYERARNLP
;
A
#
# COMPACT_ATOMS: atom_id res chain seq x y z
N MET A 1 -19.49 -11.59 13.41
CA MET A 1 -20.08 -11.73 12.06
C MET A 1 -19.84 -13.15 11.54
N PRO A 2 -20.70 -13.73 10.70
CA PRO A 2 -20.48 -15.09 10.16
C PRO A 2 -19.30 -15.10 9.16
N GLU A 3 -18.54 -16.20 9.12
CA GLU A 3 -17.52 -16.40 8.08
C GLU A 3 -18.19 -16.46 6.70
N ASN A 4 -19.23 -17.30 6.59
CA ASN A 4 -20.06 -17.42 5.40
C ASN A 4 -21.49 -16.94 5.71
N ARG A 5 -21.93 -15.86 5.07
CA ARG A 5 -23.27 -15.28 5.28
C ARG A 5 -24.41 -16.13 4.75
N GLU A 6 -24.12 -17.05 3.83
CA GLU A 6 -25.10 -18.06 3.38
C GLU A 6 -25.30 -19.19 4.42
N GLN A 7 -24.35 -19.31 5.37
CA GLN A 7 -24.39 -20.31 6.45
C GLN A 7 -24.16 -19.62 7.81
N PRO A 8 -25.10 -18.77 8.26
CA PRO A 8 -24.89 -17.90 9.43
C PRO A 8 -24.69 -18.64 10.75
N ALA A 9 -25.13 -19.91 10.85
CA ALA A 9 -24.88 -20.75 12.02
C ALA A 9 -23.50 -21.44 11.99
N GLY A 10 -22.67 -21.14 10.99
CA GLY A 10 -21.33 -21.70 10.83
C GLY A 10 -20.28 -21.02 11.72
N ARG A 11 -19.06 -20.92 11.20
CA ARG A 11 -17.96 -20.25 11.88
C ARG A 11 -18.23 -18.76 12.02
N GLU A 12 -17.87 -18.20 13.16
CA GLU A 12 -17.80 -16.76 13.37
C GLU A 12 -16.41 -16.20 13.06
N VAL A 13 -16.40 -14.99 12.47
CA VAL A 13 -15.21 -14.13 12.36
C VAL A 13 -15.35 -13.00 13.38
N ARG A 14 -14.27 -12.72 14.12
CA ARG A 14 -14.18 -11.60 15.06
C ARG A 14 -13.10 -10.66 14.59
N VAL A 15 -13.48 -9.43 14.30
CA VAL A 15 -12.54 -8.34 13.91
C VAL A 15 -12.27 -7.43 15.10
N LYS A 16 -11.06 -6.88 15.15
CA LYS A 16 -10.70 -5.89 16.15
C LYS A 16 -11.13 -4.52 15.65
N VAL A 17 -11.70 -3.72 16.54
CA VAL A 17 -12.16 -2.36 16.24
C VAL A 17 -11.68 -1.42 17.35
N ALA A 18 -11.16 -0.26 16.97
CA ALA A 18 -10.89 0.83 17.88
C ALA A 18 -11.76 2.04 17.54
N VAL A 19 -12.35 2.66 18.54
CA VAL A 19 -13.14 3.88 18.39
C VAL A 19 -12.45 5.02 19.13
N LEU A 20 -11.80 5.90 18.35
CA LEU A 20 -11.16 7.10 18.84
C LEU A 20 -12.23 8.20 18.97
N LYS A 21 -12.65 8.47 20.18
CA LYS A 21 -13.77 9.36 20.46
C LYS A 21 -13.52 10.81 20.07
N ALA A 22 -14.58 11.47 19.60
CA ALA A 22 -14.61 12.90 19.36
C ALA A 22 -14.35 13.68 20.65
N LYS A 23 -13.66 14.83 20.54
CA LYS A 23 -13.42 15.74 21.68
C LYS A 23 -14.67 16.50 22.11
N ARG A 24 -15.65 16.63 21.22
CA ARG A 24 -16.96 17.27 21.48
C ARG A 24 -18.06 16.31 21.03
N THR A 25 -19.07 16.12 21.85
CA THR A 25 -20.28 15.36 21.52
C THR A 25 -21.11 16.14 20.50
N ALA A 26 -20.80 16.01 19.23
CA ALA A 26 -21.46 16.78 18.18
C ALA A 26 -22.46 15.98 17.34
N GLY A 27 -22.59 14.65 17.54
CA GLY A 27 -23.54 13.82 16.77
C GLY A 27 -23.25 13.77 15.26
N ALA A 28 -22.04 14.17 14.84
CA ALA A 28 -21.65 14.13 13.43
C ALA A 28 -21.27 12.70 13.04
N GLU A 29 -21.57 12.32 11.80
CA GLU A 29 -21.28 10.98 11.27
C GLU A 29 -19.78 10.63 11.41
N PRO A 30 -19.44 9.44 11.94
CA PRO A 30 -18.06 9.05 12.18
C PRO A 30 -17.28 8.87 10.87
N LEU A 31 -15.96 8.81 10.98
CA LEU A 31 -15.06 8.39 9.93
C LEU A 31 -14.65 6.94 10.19
N ILE A 32 -14.82 6.05 9.21
CA ILE A 32 -14.28 4.69 9.21
C ILE A 32 -13.00 4.69 8.36
N TYR A 33 -11.90 4.28 8.96
CA TYR A 33 -10.63 4.09 8.26
C TYR A 33 -10.52 2.65 7.74
N LEU A 34 -10.22 2.53 6.46
CA LEU A 34 -10.01 1.28 5.74
C LEU A 34 -8.55 1.19 5.31
N SER A 35 -7.81 0.29 5.96
CA SER A 35 -6.37 0.10 5.73
C SER A 35 -6.05 -0.56 4.40
N GLY A 36 -4.80 -0.41 3.98
CA GLY A 36 -4.23 -1.01 2.78
C GLY A 36 -3.88 -2.49 2.89
N GLY A 37 -2.82 -2.85 2.23
CA GLY A 37 -2.32 -4.21 2.05
C GLY A 37 -2.78 -4.83 0.73
N PRO A 38 -3.74 -5.79 0.69
CA PRO A 38 -4.58 -6.29 1.80
C PRO A 38 -3.79 -6.98 2.91
N GLY A 39 -4.38 -7.03 4.10
CA GLY A 39 -3.77 -7.68 5.26
C GLY A 39 -3.15 -6.72 6.29
N ASP A 40 -3.06 -5.42 6.00
CA ASP A 40 -2.56 -4.45 6.99
C ASP A 40 -3.34 -4.54 8.30
N ALA A 41 -2.59 -4.54 9.40
CA ALA A 41 -3.12 -4.75 10.73
C ALA A 41 -2.92 -3.50 11.64
N PRO A 42 -3.62 -2.39 11.38
CA PRO A 42 -3.39 -1.10 12.04
C PRO A 42 -3.66 -1.11 13.55
N LEU A 43 -4.26 -2.18 14.07
CA LEU A 43 -4.55 -2.37 15.50
C LEU A 43 -3.69 -3.45 16.15
N VAL A 44 -2.62 -3.88 15.50
CA VAL A 44 -1.63 -4.82 16.05
C VAL A 44 -0.35 -4.04 16.29
N ALA A 45 0.12 -4.04 17.54
CA ALA A 45 1.39 -3.40 17.89
C ALA A 45 2.58 -4.19 17.34
N SER A 46 3.66 -3.48 17.02
CA SER A 46 4.91 -4.06 16.50
C SER A 46 5.62 -4.93 17.52
N SER A 47 5.40 -4.65 18.81
CA SER A 47 6.02 -5.39 19.92
C SER A 47 5.04 -5.69 21.06
N PRO A 48 5.26 -6.78 21.84
CA PRO A 48 4.44 -7.09 22.99
C PRO A 48 4.43 -5.96 24.03
N GLY A 49 3.23 -5.50 24.38
CA GLY A 49 3.03 -4.42 25.37
C GLY A 49 3.04 -3.01 24.79
N ALA A 50 3.37 -2.83 23.52
CA ALA A 50 3.22 -1.56 22.84
C ALA A 50 1.75 -1.25 22.51
N ASP A 51 1.42 0.04 22.37
CA ASP A 51 0.10 0.51 21.99
C ASP A 51 0.06 0.81 20.48
N ALA A 52 -0.62 -0.03 19.71
CA ALA A 52 -0.75 0.11 18.26
C ALA A 52 -1.31 1.48 17.84
N LEU A 53 -2.19 2.10 18.65
CA LEU A 53 -2.73 3.41 18.34
C LEU A 53 -1.70 4.53 18.52
N SER A 54 -0.77 4.37 19.45
CA SER A 54 0.34 5.31 19.65
C SER A 54 1.43 5.10 18.60
N GLU A 55 1.76 3.85 18.25
CA GLU A 55 2.73 3.55 17.19
C GLU A 55 2.29 4.10 15.83
N GLY A 56 1.01 3.96 15.47
CA GLY A 56 0.45 4.49 14.24
C GLY A 56 0.15 5.98 14.26
N ASP A 57 0.54 6.70 15.30
CA ASP A 57 0.28 8.15 15.50
C ASP A 57 -1.18 8.58 15.29
N TRP A 58 -2.12 7.65 15.48
CA TRP A 58 -3.56 7.86 15.23
C TRP A 58 -4.12 9.09 15.94
N TRP A 59 -3.57 9.41 17.13
CA TRP A 59 -4.03 10.52 17.93
C TRP A 59 -3.74 11.88 17.31
N ASN A 60 -2.61 12.03 16.63
CA ASN A 60 -2.22 13.27 15.95
C ASN A 60 -2.82 13.34 14.56
N GLU A 61 -2.71 12.28 13.76
CA GLU A 61 -3.22 12.25 12.39
C GLU A 61 -4.73 12.47 12.28
N THR A 62 -5.49 12.03 13.28
CA THR A 62 -6.94 12.20 13.33
C THR A 62 -7.41 13.36 14.18
N ALA A 63 -6.48 14.15 14.76
CA ALA A 63 -6.82 15.18 15.74
C ALA A 63 -7.80 16.25 15.22
N ALA A 64 -7.70 16.61 13.94
CA ALA A 64 -8.62 17.57 13.32
C ALA A 64 -10.02 16.99 13.15
N ILE A 65 -10.15 15.79 12.67
CA ILE A 65 -11.42 15.06 12.48
C ILE A 65 -12.09 14.82 13.84
N ARG A 66 -11.32 14.36 14.84
CA ARG A 66 -11.81 14.08 16.19
C ARG A 66 -12.26 15.32 16.97
N ARG A 67 -12.10 16.52 16.44
CA ARG A 67 -12.78 17.68 17.05
C ARG A 67 -14.30 17.54 17.09
N ARG A 68 -14.88 16.82 16.10
CA ARG A 68 -16.34 16.71 15.91
C ARG A 68 -16.87 15.31 15.67
N ARG A 69 -16.03 14.37 15.22
CA ARG A 69 -16.42 13.03 14.77
C ARG A 69 -15.60 11.95 15.45
N ASP A 70 -16.22 10.84 15.77
CA ASP A 70 -15.48 9.62 16.12
C ASP A 70 -14.68 9.14 14.90
N VAL A 71 -13.50 8.57 15.14
CA VAL A 71 -12.74 7.85 14.11
C VAL A 71 -12.71 6.38 14.49
N ILE A 72 -13.15 5.54 13.59
CA ILE A 72 -13.26 4.10 13.78
C ILE A 72 -12.18 3.42 12.91
N VAL A 73 -11.28 2.70 13.55
CA VAL A 73 -10.27 1.88 12.89
C VAL A 73 -10.74 0.44 12.99
N VAL A 74 -10.79 -0.26 11.86
CA VAL A 74 -11.28 -1.65 11.80
C VAL A 74 -10.22 -2.54 11.17
N SER A 75 -9.94 -3.70 11.79
CA SER A 75 -9.09 -4.73 11.21
C SER A 75 -9.82 -5.48 10.09
N GLN A 76 -9.09 -5.89 9.08
CA GLN A 76 -9.61 -6.74 8.00
C GLN A 76 -9.83 -8.17 8.51
N ARG A 77 -10.95 -8.83 8.10
CA ARG A 77 -11.19 -10.25 8.44
C ARG A 77 -10.02 -11.14 7.99
N GLY A 78 -9.59 -12.03 8.83
CA GLY A 78 -8.47 -12.94 8.53
C GLY A 78 -7.08 -12.31 8.70
N GLY A 79 -6.96 -11.00 8.80
CA GLY A 79 -5.69 -10.31 9.05
C GLY A 79 -5.27 -10.36 10.52
N GLY A 80 -4.16 -9.70 10.82
CA GLY A 80 -3.60 -9.64 12.18
C GLY A 80 -4.59 -9.12 13.22
N GLY A 81 -4.62 -9.79 14.37
CA GLY A 81 -5.50 -9.43 15.50
C GLY A 81 -6.96 -9.87 15.35
N THR A 82 -7.33 -10.60 14.30
CA THR A 82 -8.67 -11.15 14.08
C THR A 82 -8.76 -12.62 14.45
N THR A 83 -9.96 -13.18 14.52
CA THR A 83 -10.17 -14.61 14.76
C THR A 83 -11.20 -15.14 13.77
N PRO A 84 -10.86 -16.14 12.94
CA PRO A 84 -9.52 -16.70 12.80
C PRO A 84 -8.56 -15.72 12.11
N SER A 85 -7.26 -15.75 12.48
CA SER A 85 -6.21 -15.19 11.65
C SER A 85 -5.81 -16.21 10.59
N LEU A 86 -5.51 -15.72 9.38
CA LEU A 86 -4.98 -16.49 8.28
C LEU A 86 -3.45 -16.40 8.19
N ASP A 87 -2.80 -15.65 9.09
CA ASP A 87 -1.35 -15.49 9.10
C ASP A 87 -0.65 -16.83 9.20
N CYS A 88 0.34 -17.02 8.35
CA CYS A 88 1.13 -18.23 8.31
C CYS A 88 2.09 -18.35 9.50
N PHE A 89 2.30 -17.26 10.21
CA PHE A 89 3.02 -17.20 11.46
C PHE A 89 2.07 -16.79 12.59
N ASP A 90 2.00 -17.57 13.66
CA ASP A 90 1.27 -17.17 14.86
C ASP A 90 2.18 -16.21 15.68
N PRO A 91 1.85 -14.92 15.77
CA PRO A 91 2.65 -13.95 16.50
C PRO A 91 2.75 -14.26 18.00
N ARG A 92 1.91 -15.15 18.54
CA ARG A 92 1.95 -15.58 19.93
C ARG A 92 2.99 -16.70 20.17
N THR A 93 3.33 -17.46 19.13
CA THR A 93 4.23 -18.61 19.22
C THR A 93 5.53 -18.43 18.43
N THR A 94 5.54 -17.49 17.50
CA THR A 94 6.67 -17.20 16.63
C THR A 94 7.03 -15.73 16.81
N ASP A 95 8.24 -15.45 17.26
CA ASP A 95 8.78 -14.10 17.23
C ASP A 95 8.78 -13.63 15.76
N PRO A 96 7.99 -12.60 15.40
CA PRO A 96 7.89 -12.16 14.02
C PRO A 96 9.26 -11.80 13.44
N ALA A 97 10.13 -11.18 14.23
CA ALA A 97 11.49 -10.86 13.81
C ALA A 97 12.31 -12.12 13.52
N LYS A 98 12.21 -13.19 14.33
CA LYS A 98 12.88 -14.47 14.06
C LYS A 98 12.27 -15.24 12.88
N ALA A 99 10.96 -15.08 12.63
CA ALA A 99 10.31 -15.66 11.47
C ALA A 99 10.79 -15.00 10.18
N ARG A 100 10.94 -13.67 10.18
CA ARG A 100 11.44 -12.87 9.05
C ARG A 100 12.91 -13.17 8.73
N ARG A 101 13.77 -13.38 9.74
CA ARG A 101 15.23 -13.52 9.60
C ARG A 101 15.72 -14.85 9.03
N ARG A 102 14.88 -15.78 8.73
CA ARG A 102 15.31 -16.95 7.97
C ARG A 102 15.36 -16.57 6.51
N ALA A 103 16.56 -16.24 6.01
CA ALA A 103 16.83 -16.27 4.59
C ALA A 103 16.44 -17.66 4.10
N VAL A 104 15.22 -17.78 3.60
CA VAL A 104 14.67 -19.02 3.13
C VAL A 104 14.79 -19.04 1.63
N THR A 105 15.20 -20.18 1.10
CA THR A 105 15.15 -20.40 -0.33
C THR A 105 13.70 -20.37 -0.82
N GLU A 106 13.48 -20.13 -2.09
CA GLU A 106 12.13 -20.17 -2.69
C GLU A 106 11.40 -21.49 -2.37
N GLN A 107 12.14 -22.60 -2.29
CA GLN A 107 11.57 -23.89 -1.89
C GLN A 107 11.09 -23.88 -0.43
N GLN A 108 11.85 -23.29 0.48
CA GLN A 108 11.47 -23.18 1.89
C GLN A 108 10.25 -22.27 2.09
N GLU A 109 10.16 -21.17 1.34
CA GLU A 109 8.96 -20.30 1.30
C GLU A 109 7.73 -21.09 0.87
N ARG A 110 7.85 -21.81 -0.22
CA ARG A 110 6.79 -22.68 -0.72
C ARG A 110 6.35 -23.71 0.33
N ASP A 111 7.32 -24.35 1.00
CA ASP A 111 7.05 -25.33 2.06
C ASP A 111 6.34 -24.71 3.26
N ILE A 112 6.66 -23.47 3.62
CA ILE A 112 5.97 -22.71 4.67
C ILE A 112 4.50 -22.50 4.26
N LEU A 113 4.25 -22.03 3.04
CA LEU A 113 2.90 -21.81 2.54
C LEU A 113 2.08 -23.11 2.42
N VAL A 114 2.70 -24.19 1.98
CA VAL A 114 2.05 -25.52 1.92
C VAL A 114 1.61 -25.94 3.35
N ARG A 115 2.49 -25.82 4.35
CA ARG A 115 2.14 -26.15 5.74
C ARG A 115 1.08 -25.19 6.29
N CYS A 116 1.18 -23.92 6.00
CA CYS A 116 0.20 -22.90 6.38
C CYS A 116 -1.18 -23.28 5.83
N ARG A 117 -1.27 -23.46 4.52
CA ARG A 117 -2.52 -23.85 3.86
C ARG A 117 -3.11 -25.12 4.47
N ALA A 118 -2.31 -26.17 4.67
CA ALA A 118 -2.76 -27.40 5.30
C ALA A 118 -3.26 -27.19 6.73
N GLY A 119 -2.66 -26.28 7.49
CA GLY A 119 -3.10 -25.86 8.82
C GLY A 119 -4.47 -25.18 8.80
N LEU A 120 -4.71 -24.29 7.83
CA LEU A 120 -6.00 -23.62 7.63
C LEU A 120 -7.08 -24.62 7.21
N ASP A 121 -6.77 -25.54 6.29
CA ASP A 121 -7.66 -26.62 5.86
C ASP A 121 -8.06 -27.55 7.03
N LYS A 122 -7.08 -27.93 7.89
CA LYS A 122 -7.34 -28.72 9.09
C LYS A 122 -8.27 -28.03 10.08
N ARG A 123 -8.16 -26.68 10.15
CA ARG A 123 -9.06 -25.84 10.96
C ARG A 123 -10.42 -25.62 10.27
N LYS A 124 -10.62 -26.15 9.06
CA LYS A 124 -11.83 -26.00 8.23
C LYS A 124 -12.17 -24.53 7.98
N ILE A 125 -11.16 -23.68 7.74
CA ILE A 125 -11.34 -22.29 7.37
C ILE A 125 -11.62 -22.24 5.87
N ASP A 126 -12.71 -21.58 5.49
CA ASP A 126 -13.08 -21.41 4.08
C ASP A 126 -12.45 -20.15 3.51
N LEU A 127 -11.27 -20.30 2.88
CA LEU A 127 -10.54 -19.17 2.31
C LEU A 127 -11.28 -18.42 1.21
N SER A 128 -12.32 -19.02 0.61
CA SER A 128 -13.17 -18.34 -0.38
C SER A 128 -14.07 -17.25 0.22
N MET A 129 -14.18 -17.20 1.55
CA MET A 129 -14.93 -16.19 2.30
C MET A 129 -14.09 -14.96 2.72
N TYR A 130 -12.79 -14.95 2.40
CA TYR A 130 -11.88 -13.85 2.72
C TYR A 130 -11.61 -13.04 1.45
N THR A 131 -12.54 -12.14 1.15
CA THR A 131 -12.67 -11.42 -0.13
C THR A 131 -13.02 -9.95 0.11
N THR A 132 -12.77 -9.08 -0.88
CA THR A 132 -13.17 -7.67 -0.79
C THR A 132 -14.68 -7.48 -0.57
N PRO A 133 -15.59 -8.20 -1.25
CA PRO A 133 -17.02 -8.15 -0.92
C PRO A 133 -17.35 -8.53 0.52
N ALA A 134 -16.70 -9.56 1.05
CA ALA A 134 -16.94 -9.97 2.44
C ALA A 134 -16.45 -8.93 3.46
N LEU A 135 -15.33 -8.23 3.16
CA LEU A 135 -14.85 -7.10 3.95
C LEU A 135 -15.84 -5.92 3.90
N ALA A 136 -16.46 -5.66 2.75
CA ALA A 136 -17.47 -4.60 2.63
C ALA A 136 -18.72 -4.90 3.48
N ASP A 137 -19.17 -6.15 3.47
CA ASP A 137 -20.30 -6.59 4.32
C ASP A 137 -19.95 -6.58 5.81
N ASP A 138 -18.68 -6.72 6.19
CA ASP A 138 -18.23 -6.56 7.59
C ASP A 138 -18.36 -5.12 8.07
N VAL A 139 -18.26 -4.15 7.17
CA VAL A 139 -18.48 -2.72 7.52
C VAL A 139 -19.97 -2.46 7.78
N ASP A 140 -20.89 -3.11 7.05
CA ASP A 140 -22.33 -3.06 7.33
C ASP A 140 -22.66 -3.67 8.70
N ASP A 141 -22.13 -4.87 8.98
CA ASP A 141 -22.27 -5.50 10.30
C ASP A 141 -21.74 -4.56 11.42
N LEU A 142 -20.59 -3.91 11.20
CA LEU A 142 -20.02 -2.95 12.14
C LEU A 142 -20.93 -1.73 12.34
N ALA A 143 -21.47 -1.16 11.25
CA ALA A 143 -22.41 -0.06 11.31
C ALA A 143 -23.66 -0.43 12.12
N SER A 144 -24.19 -1.63 11.90
CA SER A 144 -25.33 -2.16 12.64
C SER A 144 -25.05 -2.30 14.13
N VAL A 145 -23.90 -2.89 14.53
CA VAL A 145 -23.51 -3.07 15.94
C VAL A 145 -23.30 -1.70 16.64
N LEU A 146 -22.74 -0.73 15.94
CA LEU A 146 -22.52 0.61 16.48
C LEU A 146 -23.72 1.55 16.31
N SER A 147 -24.83 1.07 15.73
CA SER A 147 -26.06 1.84 15.45
C SER A 147 -25.78 3.09 14.62
N LEU A 148 -24.92 2.97 13.60
CA LEU A 148 -24.58 4.06 12.70
C LEU A 148 -25.61 4.12 11.57
N SER A 149 -26.27 5.26 11.42
CA SER A 149 -27.17 5.50 10.29
C SER A 149 -26.41 5.88 9.01
N LYS A 150 -25.28 6.60 9.18
CA LYS A 150 -24.34 6.96 8.11
C LYS A 150 -22.93 7.12 8.68
N PHE A 151 -21.93 6.95 7.79
CA PHE A 151 -20.53 7.20 8.11
C PHE A 151 -19.78 7.78 6.90
N ASN A 152 -18.58 8.29 7.15
CA ASN A 152 -17.64 8.67 6.10
C ASN A 152 -16.57 7.59 5.97
N ILE A 153 -15.98 7.44 4.78
CA ILE A 153 -14.89 6.51 4.50
C ILE A 153 -13.60 7.31 4.28
N TYR A 154 -12.50 6.83 4.88
CA TYR A 154 -11.14 7.15 4.47
C TYR A 154 -10.42 5.84 4.19
N GLY A 155 -10.18 5.55 2.91
CA GLY A 155 -9.46 4.38 2.46
C GLY A 155 -8.09 4.74 1.89
N VAL A 156 -7.06 3.93 2.16
CA VAL A 156 -5.71 4.09 1.63
C VAL A 156 -5.31 2.84 0.88
N SER A 157 -4.71 2.98 -0.34
CA SER A 157 -4.19 1.83 -1.08
C SER A 157 -5.28 0.78 -1.36
N TYR A 158 -5.08 -0.49 -1.02
CA TYR A 158 -6.13 -1.52 -1.09
C TYR A 158 -7.41 -1.10 -0.33
N GLY A 159 -7.30 -0.32 0.74
CA GLY A 159 -8.46 0.22 1.46
C GLY A 159 -9.38 1.08 0.58
N THR A 160 -8.88 1.62 -0.53
CA THR A 160 -9.71 2.33 -1.52
C THR A 160 -10.57 1.36 -2.34
N ARG A 161 -10.06 0.19 -2.71
CA ARG A 161 -10.83 -0.90 -3.34
C ARG A 161 -11.91 -1.40 -2.39
N TRP A 162 -11.55 -1.61 -1.13
CA TRP A 162 -12.50 -1.95 -0.08
C TRP A 162 -13.58 -0.88 0.08
N GLY A 163 -13.20 0.41 0.17
CA GLY A 163 -14.14 1.53 0.24
C GLY A 163 -15.06 1.63 -0.96
N LEU A 164 -14.55 1.43 -2.17
CA LEU A 164 -15.36 1.36 -3.39
C LEU A 164 -16.37 0.21 -3.34
N GLU A 165 -15.98 -0.95 -2.82
CA GLU A 165 -16.90 -2.08 -2.66
C GLU A 165 -17.98 -1.81 -1.59
N VAL A 166 -17.65 -1.11 -0.50
CA VAL A 166 -18.65 -0.62 0.46
C VAL A 166 -19.64 0.34 -0.23
N MET A 167 -19.16 1.27 -1.04
CA MET A 167 -20.02 2.20 -1.79
C MET A 167 -20.92 1.48 -2.81
N ARG A 168 -20.47 0.34 -3.37
CA ARG A 168 -21.27 -0.48 -4.29
C ARG A 168 -22.39 -1.23 -3.59
N ARG A 169 -22.08 -1.82 -2.43
CA ARG A 169 -22.94 -2.77 -1.74
C ARG A 169 -23.87 -2.13 -0.72
N HIS A 170 -23.40 -1.06 -0.07
CA HIS A 170 -24.07 -0.38 1.04
C HIS A 170 -24.06 1.15 0.84
N PRO A 171 -24.51 1.66 -0.34
CA PRO A 171 -24.45 3.09 -0.67
C PRO A 171 -25.23 3.97 0.29
N GLU A 172 -26.31 3.45 0.89
CA GLU A 172 -27.17 4.16 1.82
C GLU A 172 -26.47 4.52 3.13
N LEU A 173 -25.44 3.78 3.52
CA LEU A 173 -24.67 4.01 4.74
C LEU A 173 -23.54 5.02 4.55
N VAL A 174 -23.12 5.29 3.31
CA VAL A 174 -21.97 6.15 3.04
C VAL A 174 -22.40 7.58 2.79
N ARG A 175 -21.90 8.51 3.61
CA ARG A 175 -22.13 9.95 3.44
C ARG A 175 -21.14 10.56 2.46
N ALA A 176 -19.87 10.22 2.59
CA ALA A 176 -18.78 10.69 1.73
C ALA A 176 -17.59 9.75 1.81
N ALA A 177 -16.74 9.75 0.77
CA ALA A 177 -15.51 8.96 0.75
C ALA A 177 -14.29 9.80 0.36
N VAL A 178 -13.17 9.55 1.04
CA VAL A 178 -11.82 9.99 0.64
C VAL A 178 -11.01 8.74 0.34
N LEU A 179 -10.48 8.65 -0.87
CA LEU A 179 -9.76 7.49 -1.38
C LEU A 179 -8.36 7.94 -1.81
N ASP A 180 -7.34 7.53 -1.04
CA ASP A 180 -5.95 7.93 -1.20
C ASP A 180 -5.10 6.77 -1.73
N GLY A 181 -4.43 6.98 -2.87
CA GLY A 181 -3.76 5.89 -3.58
C GLY A 181 -4.79 4.90 -4.16
N VAL A 182 -5.55 5.36 -5.15
CA VAL A 182 -6.79 4.70 -5.63
C VAL A 182 -6.51 3.40 -6.38
N TYR A 183 -7.08 2.29 -5.90
CA TYR A 183 -7.00 0.96 -6.52
C TYR A 183 -8.39 0.42 -6.87
N PRO A 184 -8.98 0.82 -8.03
CA PRO A 184 -10.32 0.39 -8.39
C PRO A 184 -10.37 -1.07 -8.85
N PRO A 185 -11.54 -1.74 -8.77
CA PRO A 185 -11.64 -3.18 -9.04
C PRO A 185 -11.38 -3.59 -10.50
N GLU A 186 -11.53 -2.68 -11.45
CA GLU A 186 -11.33 -2.93 -12.88
C GLU A 186 -9.88 -2.90 -13.34
N VAL A 187 -8.94 -2.49 -12.49
CA VAL A 187 -7.50 -2.48 -12.83
C VAL A 187 -6.76 -3.68 -12.24
N ASN A 188 -5.68 -4.06 -12.89
CA ASN A 188 -4.80 -5.15 -12.46
C ASN A 188 -3.35 -4.68 -12.40
N GLY A 189 -2.85 -4.43 -11.17
CA GLY A 189 -1.49 -3.96 -10.92
C GLY A 189 -0.43 -4.97 -11.36
N GLU A 190 -0.63 -6.24 -11.07
CA GLU A 190 0.29 -7.32 -11.42
C GLU A 190 0.49 -7.48 -12.93
N GLN A 191 -0.56 -7.22 -13.71
CA GLN A 191 -0.49 -7.31 -15.18
C GLN A 191 0.45 -6.27 -15.77
N ASN A 192 0.41 -5.03 -15.25
CA ASN A 192 1.00 -3.86 -15.90
C ASN A 192 2.14 -3.22 -15.08
N GLU A 193 2.62 -3.88 -14.04
CA GLU A 193 3.61 -3.33 -13.10
C GLU A 193 4.85 -2.72 -13.80
N PRO A 194 5.53 -3.38 -14.77
CA PRO A 194 6.71 -2.80 -15.40
C PRO A 194 6.43 -1.46 -16.09
N GLU A 195 5.26 -1.31 -16.70
CA GLU A 195 4.84 -0.08 -17.35
C GLU A 195 4.53 1.02 -16.33
N ILE A 196 3.92 0.65 -15.21
CA ILE A 196 3.62 1.58 -14.11
C ILE A 196 4.92 2.11 -13.49
N VAL A 197 5.87 1.21 -13.20
CA VAL A 197 7.20 1.56 -12.69
C VAL A 197 7.93 2.49 -13.67
N ARG A 198 7.99 2.15 -14.95
CA ARG A 198 8.62 2.97 -15.98
C ARG A 198 8.04 4.39 -16.02
N ARG A 199 6.71 4.55 -15.95
CA ARG A 199 6.05 5.86 -15.96
C ARG A 199 6.38 6.73 -14.74
N ALA A 200 6.55 6.13 -13.56
CA ALA A 200 6.99 6.87 -12.38
C ALA A 200 8.40 7.45 -12.57
N PHE A 201 9.32 6.67 -13.15
CA PHE A 201 10.65 7.15 -13.50
C PHE A 201 10.63 8.20 -14.63
N GLU A 202 9.82 8.01 -15.67
CA GLU A 202 9.63 9.01 -16.74
C GLU A 202 9.16 10.35 -16.18
N GLN A 203 8.27 10.34 -15.17
CA GLN A 203 7.85 11.56 -14.48
C GLN A 203 9.03 12.23 -13.75
N LEU A 204 9.87 11.45 -13.05
CA LEU A 204 11.08 11.97 -12.40
C LEU A 204 12.04 12.60 -13.42
N TYR A 205 12.26 11.95 -14.56
CA TYR A 205 13.12 12.46 -15.62
C TYR A 205 12.61 13.77 -16.21
N ALA A 206 11.29 13.83 -16.43
CA ALA A 206 10.65 15.06 -16.91
C ALA A 206 10.73 16.20 -15.90
N ASP A 207 10.53 15.93 -14.61
CA ASP A 207 10.65 16.93 -13.55
C ASP A 207 12.09 17.40 -13.39
N CYS A 208 13.09 16.51 -13.45
CA CYS A 208 14.51 16.89 -13.42
C CYS A 208 14.90 17.71 -14.65
N ALA A 209 14.46 17.37 -15.85
CA ALA A 209 14.74 18.11 -17.06
C ALA A 209 14.13 19.53 -17.05
N ALA A 210 13.02 19.71 -16.35
CA ALA A 210 12.37 21.01 -16.17
C ALA A 210 13.05 21.89 -15.11
N ASP A 211 13.73 21.30 -14.13
CA ASP A 211 14.47 22.01 -13.09
C ASP A 211 15.89 22.36 -13.56
N VAL A 212 16.29 23.63 -13.37
CA VAL A 212 17.60 24.09 -13.85
C VAL A 212 18.76 23.39 -13.14
N LEU A 213 18.69 23.31 -11.80
CA LEU A 213 19.75 22.70 -11.00
C LEU A 213 19.90 21.20 -11.31
N CYS A 214 18.77 20.46 -11.33
CA CYS A 214 18.79 19.04 -11.59
C CYS A 214 19.31 18.73 -13.00
N ARG A 215 18.83 19.42 -14.02
CA ARG A 215 19.25 19.23 -15.40
C ARG A 215 20.74 19.49 -15.62
N GLU A 216 21.28 20.56 -15.01
CA GLU A 216 22.72 20.90 -15.14
C GLU A 216 23.61 19.92 -14.38
N ARG A 217 23.17 19.42 -13.23
CA ARG A 217 23.94 18.47 -12.41
C ARG A 217 23.87 17.04 -12.90
N HIS A 218 22.72 16.63 -13.43
CA HIS A 218 22.44 15.25 -13.83
C HIS A 218 22.02 15.16 -15.32
N PRO A 219 22.89 15.61 -16.26
CA PRO A 219 22.60 15.48 -17.68
C PRO A 219 22.46 13.99 -18.04
N GLY A 220 21.35 13.62 -18.68
CA GLY A 220 21.12 12.22 -19.05
C GLY A 220 20.70 11.32 -17.88
N LEU A 221 19.96 11.84 -16.90
CA LEU A 221 19.51 11.12 -15.70
C LEU A 221 18.90 9.75 -15.98
N CYS A 222 18.10 9.61 -17.05
CA CYS A 222 17.53 8.32 -17.45
C CYS A 222 18.62 7.24 -17.61
N GLY A 223 19.60 7.49 -18.46
CA GLY A 223 20.70 6.54 -18.68
C GLY A 223 21.57 6.31 -17.44
N ALA A 224 21.71 7.33 -16.57
CA ALA A 224 22.45 7.19 -15.31
C ALA A 224 21.71 6.24 -14.33
N VAL A 225 20.40 6.37 -14.21
CA VAL A 225 19.57 5.48 -13.36
C VAL A 225 19.57 4.06 -13.90
N GLU A 226 19.25 3.88 -15.18
CA GLU A 226 19.21 2.55 -15.81
C GLU A 226 20.58 1.87 -15.72
N GLY A 227 21.67 2.59 -16.06
CA GLY A 227 23.03 2.07 -15.96
C GLY A 227 23.47 1.72 -14.54
N ALA A 228 23.01 2.45 -13.51
CA ALA A 228 23.29 2.11 -12.12
C ALA A 228 22.57 0.82 -11.68
N ILE A 229 21.32 0.61 -12.10
CA ILE A 229 20.56 -0.62 -11.83
C ILE A 229 21.21 -1.81 -12.54
N GLU A 230 21.60 -1.67 -13.81
CA GLU A 230 22.31 -2.71 -14.56
C GLU A 230 23.68 -3.02 -13.96
N ALA A 231 24.42 -2.02 -13.52
CA ALA A 231 25.70 -2.20 -12.85
C ALA A 231 25.55 -2.99 -11.53
N ALA A 232 24.49 -2.69 -10.74
CA ALA A 232 24.18 -3.44 -9.54
C ALA A 232 23.78 -4.91 -9.84
N GLU A 233 23.13 -5.19 -10.95
CA GLU A 233 22.82 -6.57 -11.38
C GLU A 233 24.10 -7.35 -11.68
N GLN A 234 25.08 -6.73 -12.32
CA GLN A 234 26.34 -7.36 -12.66
C GLN A 234 27.30 -7.47 -11.46
N LYS A 235 27.35 -6.42 -10.66
CA LYS A 235 28.19 -6.32 -9.47
C LYS A 235 27.37 -5.70 -8.33
N PRO A 236 26.74 -6.53 -7.49
CA PRO A 236 25.90 -6.06 -6.39
C PRO A 236 26.61 -5.09 -5.44
N VAL A 237 25.85 -4.13 -4.91
CA VAL A 237 26.32 -3.19 -3.91
C VAL A 237 26.31 -3.89 -2.55
N GLU A 238 27.50 -4.04 -1.96
CA GLU A 238 27.66 -4.64 -0.62
C GLU A 238 27.52 -3.57 0.46
N LEU A 239 26.63 -3.76 1.41
CA LEU A 239 26.32 -2.83 2.49
C LEU A 239 26.30 -3.56 3.84
N THR A 240 26.47 -2.79 4.92
CA THR A 240 26.12 -3.22 6.26
C THR A 240 25.03 -2.29 6.78
N LEU A 241 23.79 -2.78 6.85
CA LEU A 241 22.64 -2.04 7.33
C LEU A 241 22.62 -2.04 8.86
N GLN A 242 22.26 -0.91 9.46
CA GLN A 242 22.07 -0.78 10.91
C GLN A 242 20.58 -0.93 11.21
N LEU A 243 20.20 -2.10 11.69
CA LEU A 243 18.81 -2.43 12.04
C LEU A 243 18.67 -2.51 13.57
N ASP A 244 17.45 -2.53 14.07
CA ASP A 244 17.16 -2.55 15.54
C ASP A 244 17.86 -3.69 16.30
N ASP A 245 18.12 -4.80 15.62
CA ASP A 245 18.80 -5.96 16.18
C ASP A 245 20.31 -6.01 15.88
N GLY A 246 20.85 -4.92 15.37
CA GLY A 246 22.27 -4.72 15.10
C GLY A 246 22.64 -4.73 13.60
N PRO A 247 23.94 -4.65 13.31
CA PRO A 247 24.44 -4.57 11.94
C PRO A 247 24.20 -5.88 11.18
N GLN A 248 23.61 -5.78 9.99
CA GLN A 248 23.30 -6.90 9.09
C GLN A 248 23.94 -6.70 7.71
N PRO A 249 24.61 -7.70 7.14
CA PRO A 249 25.11 -7.61 5.78
C PRO A 249 23.98 -7.65 4.78
N ALA A 250 24.00 -6.76 3.80
CA ALA A 250 23.06 -6.71 2.69
C ALA A 250 23.79 -6.68 1.36
N ARG A 251 23.22 -7.35 0.38
CA ARG A 251 23.73 -7.41 -0.99
C ARG A 251 22.63 -6.98 -1.94
N LEU A 252 22.76 -5.81 -2.53
CA LEU A 252 21.77 -5.23 -3.44
C LEU A 252 22.19 -5.52 -4.88
N ASP A 253 21.55 -6.48 -5.51
CA ASP A 253 21.55 -6.70 -6.95
C ASP A 253 20.62 -5.71 -7.66
N GLY A 254 20.49 -5.79 -8.98
CA GLY A 254 19.64 -4.87 -9.75
C GLY A 254 18.21 -4.76 -9.25
N PRO A 255 17.48 -5.87 -9.03
CA PRO A 255 16.14 -5.85 -8.46
C PRO A 255 16.06 -5.16 -7.09
N LYS A 256 16.97 -5.49 -6.17
CA LYS A 256 16.99 -4.90 -4.82
C LYS A 256 17.36 -3.42 -4.84
N PHE A 257 18.30 -3.04 -5.70
CA PHE A 257 18.61 -1.62 -5.87
C PHE A 257 17.43 -0.84 -6.46
N LEU A 258 16.73 -1.41 -7.46
CA LEU A 258 15.49 -0.83 -7.96
C LEU A 258 14.42 -0.72 -6.85
N MET A 259 14.28 -1.72 -5.97
CA MET A 259 13.36 -1.63 -4.83
C MET A 259 13.69 -0.45 -3.91
N VAL A 260 14.97 -0.16 -3.65
CA VAL A 260 15.37 1.03 -2.86
C VAL A 260 14.92 2.31 -3.56
N LEU A 261 15.11 2.44 -4.87
CA LEU A 261 14.67 3.62 -5.63
C LEU A 261 13.14 3.76 -5.66
N LEU A 262 12.43 2.64 -5.78
CA LEU A 262 10.97 2.60 -5.73
C LEU A 262 10.43 2.95 -4.33
N HIS A 263 11.12 2.54 -3.28
CA HIS A 263 10.82 2.95 -1.91
C HIS A 263 10.98 4.47 -1.74
N MET A 264 12.07 5.06 -2.24
CA MET A 264 12.24 6.51 -2.24
C MET A 264 11.08 7.23 -2.95
N MET A 265 10.60 6.70 -4.08
CA MET A 265 9.42 7.26 -4.77
C MET A 265 8.16 7.13 -3.93
N ARG A 266 7.95 5.97 -3.30
CA ARG A 266 6.79 5.69 -2.44
C ARG A 266 6.69 6.66 -1.26
N GLU A 267 7.83 6.96 -0.64
CA GLU A 267 7.91 7.82 0.55
C GLU A 267 8.00 9.34 0.21
N GLY A 268 7.84 9.73 -1.07
CA GLY A 268 7.91 11.13 -1.48
C GLY A 268 9.32 11.70 -1.59
N GLU A 269 10.34 10.85 -1.58
CA GLU A 269 11.76 11.21 -1.62
C GLU A 269 12.39 11.09 -3.03
N ALA A 270 11.56 11.05 -4.06
CA ALA A 270 12.01 10.88 -5.45
C ALA A 270 13.03 11.95 -5.89
N ALA A 271 12.96 13.18 -5.34
CA ALA A 271 13.90 14.25 -5.63
C ALA A 271 15.36 13.93 -5.23
N LEU A 272 15.59 12.99 -4.31
CA LEU A 272 16.92 12.53 -3.92
C LEU A 272 17.52 11.48 -4.86
N ILE A 273 16.74 10.85 -5.73
CA ILE A 273 17.22 9.77 -6.62
C ILE A 273 18.40 10.24 -7.50
N PRO A 274 18.38 11.43 -8.13
CA PRO A 274 19.52 11.90 -8.92
C PRO A 274 20.84 11.93 -8.14
N GLU A 275 20.81 12.48 -6.93
CA GLU A 275 22.01 12.56 -6.06
C GLU A 275 22.42 11.18 -5.54
N THR A 276 21.44 10.29 -5.24
CA THR A 276 21.69 8.91 -4.80
C THR A 276 22.45 8.12 -5.86
N VAL A 277 22.02 8.22 -7.12
CA VAL A 277 22.66 7.54 -8.25
C VAL A 277 24.04 8.14 -8.54
N ALA A 278 24.17 9.44 -8.54
CA ALA A 278 25.45 10.13 -8.76
C ALA A 278 26.47 9.79 -7.67
N ALA A 279 26.07 9.80 -6.39
CA ALA A 279 26.94 9.44 -5.27
C ALA A 279 27.43 7.99 -5.39
N LEU A 280 26.51 7.05 -5.71
CA LEU A 280 26.88 5.64 -5.90
C LEU A 280 27.87 5.42 -7.03
N GLN A 281 27.73 6.13 -8.15
CA GLN A 281 28.68 6.08 -9.26
C GLN A 281 30.08 6.53 -8.87
N HIS A 282 30.20 7.40 -7.86
CA HIS A 282 31.48 7.84 -7.26
C HIS A 282 31.93 6.99 -6.07
N GLY A 283 31.28 5.86 -5.80
CA GLY A 283 31.61 4.94 -4.73
C GLY A 283 31.04 5.32 -3.35
N ASP A 284 30.18 6.34 -3.26
CA ASP A 284 29.50 6.74 -2.03
C ASP A 284 28.11 6.11 -1.97
N ALA A 285 27.96 5.14 -1.10
CA ALA A 285 26.70 4.41 -0.92
C ALA A 285 25.86 4.86 0.29
N ARG A 286 26.19 6.00 0.95
CA ARG A 286 25.50 6.46 2.18
C ARG A 286 24.01 6.68 1.97
N LEU A 287 23.60 7.34 0.87
CA LEU A 287 22.20 7.54 0.52
C LEU A 287 21.47 6.20 0.26
N VAL A 288 22.09 5.32 -0.54
CA VAL A 288 21.55 3.99 -0.79
C VAL A 288 21.35 3.22 0.51
N LYS A 289 22.36 3.26 1.39
CA LYS A 289 22.31 2.60 2.70
C LYS A 289 21.16 3.15 3.56
N MET A 290 21.01 4.46 3.66
CA MET A 290 19.95 5.10 4.46
C MET A 290 18.56 4.63 4.03
N PHE A 291 18.27 4.64 2.73
CA PHE A 291 16.98 4.19 2.23
C PHE A 291 16.81 2.67 2.23
N ALA A 292 17.91 1.91 2.15
CA ALA A 292 17.86 0.48 2.33
C ALA A 292 17.56 0.09 3.79
N GLU A 293 18.08 0.82 4.76
CA GLU A 293 17.76 0.65 6.19
C GLU A 293 16.28 0.95 6.47
N ASP A 294 15.78 2.06 5.92
CA ASP A 294 14.37 2.45 6.05
C ASP A 294 13.42 1.42 5.41
N LEU A 295 13.71 1.00 4.18
CA LEU A 295 12.95 -0.05 3.50
C LEU A 295 12.93 -1.37 4.28
N GLU A 296 14.11 -1.82 4.76
CA GLU A 296 14.20 -3.09 5.50
C GLU A 296 13.47 -3.03 6.84
N SER A 297 13.50 -1.88 7.51
CA SER A 297 12.82 -1.68 8.80
C SER A 297 11.30 -1.59 8.65
N SER A 298 10.80 -1.02 7.56
CA SER A 298 9.36 -0.83 7.32
C SER A 298 8.70 -2.06 6.67
N ASP A 299 9.26 -2.55 5.57
CA ASP A 299 8.63 -3.58 4.72
C ASP A 299 9.41 -4.88 4.68
N GLY A 300 10.72 -4.85 4.94
CA GLY A 300 11.63 -5.94 4.65
C GLY A 300 11.86 -6.12 3.14
N GLY A 301 12.49 -7.23 2.77
CA GLY A 301 12.64 -7.62 1.36
C GLY A 301 14.05 -7.48 0.80
N LEU A 302 14.96 -6.82 1.49
CA LEU A 302 16.38 -6.76 1.09
C LEU A 302 17.20 -7.90 1.73
N ILE A 303 17.03 -8.10 3.03
CA ILE A 303 17.66 -9.15 3.83
C ILE A 303 16.60 -10.14 4.28
N GLU A 304 15.54 -9.61 4.90
CA GLU A 304 14.42 -10.38 5.38
C GLU A 304 13.36 -10.52 4.30
N GLN A 305 12.54 -11.55 4.41
CA GLN A 305 11.44 -11.74 3.48
C GLN A 305 10.31 -10.77 3.79
N ASN A 306 9.72 -10.19 2.76
CA ASN A 306 8.54 -9.37 2.90
C ASN A 306 7.44 -10.17 3.63
N ALA A 307 6.96 -9.62 4.76
CA ALA A 307 5.96 -10.27 5.60
C ALA A 307 4.63 -10.54 4.87
N GLN A 308 4.28 -9.72 3.87
CA GLN A 308 3.04 -9.86 3.11
C GLN A 308 2.91 -11.21 2.41
N GLN A 309 3.99 -11.82 1.94
CA GLN A 309 3.94 -13.12 1.29
C GLN A 309 3.45 -14.26 2.20
N PHE A 310 3.53 -14.07 3.52
CA PHE A 310 3.03 -15.02 4.52
C PHE A 310 1.71 -14.60 5.15
N ASP A 311 1.15 -13.48 4.73
CA ASP A 311 -0.19 -13.04 5.09
C ASP A 311 -1.22 -13.83 4.29
N GLY A 312 -2.03 -14.60 4.99
CA GLY A 312 -3.03 -15.42 4.34
C GLY A 312 -4.20 -14.64 3.76
N LEU A 313 -4.51 -13.46 4.31
CA LEU A 313 -5.52 -12.58 3.73
C LEU A 313 -5.02 -11.97 2.43
N TYR A 314 -3.77 -11.45 2.41
CA TYR A 314 -3.12 -10.98 1.19
C TYR A 314 -3.19 -12.03 0.09
N ASN A 315 -2.72 -13.26 0.39
CA ASN A 315 -2.75 -14.35 -0.58
C ASN A 315 -4.16 -14.73 -1.04
N SER A 316 -5.16 -14.67 -0.15
CA SER A 316 -6.55 -14.98 -0.50
C SER A 316 -7.14 -13.98 -1.49
N ILE A 317 -6.93 -12.69 -1.24
CA ILE A 317 -7.42 -11.60 -2.09
C ILE A 317 -6.60 -11.51 -3.37
N GLU A 318 -5.27 -11.49 -3.28
CA GLU A 318 -4.38 -11.33 -4.43
C GLU A 318 -4.54 -12.47 -5.43
N CYS A 319 -4.54 -13.72 -4.95
CA CYS A 319 -4.70 -14.87 -5.84
C CYS A 319 -6.10 -14.95 -6.47
N ARG A 320 -7.13 -14.46 -5.77
CA ARG A 320 -8.51 -14.49 -6.24
C ARG A 320 -8.86 -13.32 -7.17
N GLU A 321 -8.47 -12.11 -6.79
CA GLU A 321 -8.99 -10.88 -7.36
C GLU A 321 -8.03 -10.22 -8.36
N THR A 322 -6.74 -10.52 -8.30
CA THR A 322 -5.70 -9.93 -9.15
C THR A 322 -5.01 -10.99 -10.00
N TRP A 323 -4.32 -11.94 -9.35
CA TRP A 323 -3.47 -12.90 -10.05
C TRP A 323 -4.24 -13.88 -10.94
N ALA A 324 -5.45 -14.28 -10.53
CA ALA A 324 -6.29 -15.17 -11.34
C ALA A 324 -6.63 -14.60 -12.73
N MET A 325 -6.53 -13.28 -12.92
CA MET A 325 -6.84 -12.55 -14.15
C MET A 325 -5.60 -12.16 -14.97
N VAL A 326 -4.40 -12.50 -14.50
CA VAL A 326 -3.15 -12.15 -15.21
C VAL A 326 -3.00 -13.00 -16.47
N ASP A 327 -2.89 -12.35 -17.62
CA ASP A 327 -2.36 -13.00 -18.82
C ASP A 327 -0.85 -13.20 -18.64
N ARG A 328 -0.48 -14.41 -18.25
CA ARG A 328 0.92 -14.78 -17.95
C ARG A 328 1.86 -14.63 -19.14
N THR A 329 1.34 -14.82 -20.36
CA THR A 329 2.16 -14.68 -21.58
C THR A 329 2.44 -13.21 -21.87
N ALA A 330 1.40 -12.36 -21.85
CA ALA A 330 1.55 -10.93 -22.03
C ALA A 330 2.42 -10.30 -20.92
N ARG A 331 2.22 -10.69 -19.64
CA ARG A 331 3.04 -10.24 -18.53
C ARG A 331 4.51 -10.60 -18.69
N ARG A 332 4.81 -11.86 -19.03
CA ARG A 332 6.19 -12.31 -19.28
C ARG A 332 6.86 -11.48 -20.36
N LYS A 333 6.18 -11.30 -21.51
CA LYS A 333 6.69 -10.48 -22.60
C LYS A 333 6.96 -9.04 -22.14
N MET A 334 6.06 -8.45 -21.37
CA MET A 334 6.22 -7.10 -20.82
C MET A 334 7.47 -7.02 -19.93
N ILE A 335 7.65 -7.96 -18.99
CA ILE A 335 8.84 -8.03 -18.15
C ILE A 335 10.13 -8.10 -19.00
N GLU A 336 10.16 -8.98 -20.01
CA GLU A 336 11.32 -9.18 -20.90
C GLU A 336 11.66 -7.93 -21.72
N THR A 337 10.66 -7.13 -22.10
CA THR A 337 10.84 -5.95 -22.97
C THR A 337 10.97 -4.62 -22.21
N SER A 338 10.81 -4.62 -20.89
CA SER A 338 10.83 -3.39 -20.06
C SER A 338 12.22 -3.03 -19.50
N GLY A 339 13.28 -3.76 -19.86
CA GLY A 339 14.62 -3.52 -19.32
C GLY A 339 14.64 -3.58 -17.79
N VAL A 340 15.33 -2.63 -17.17
CA VAL A 340 15.45 -2.57 -15.69
C VAL A 340 14.12 -2.39 -14.97
N TYR A 341 13.13 -1.76 -15.59
CA TYR A 341 11.80 -1.53 -15.00
C TYR A 341 10.98 -2.82 -14.82
N GLY A 342 11.36 -3.89 -15.50
CA GLY A 342 10.79 -5.22 -15.32
C GLY A 342 11.40 -6.01 -14.15
N TYR A 343 12.44 -5.50 -13.49
CA TYR A 343 13.16 -6.25 -12.47
C TYR A 343 12.33 -6.54 -11.24
N ASN A 344 11.54 -5.56 -10.75
CA ASN A 344 10.67 -5.77 -9.62
C ASN A 344 9.60 -6.85 -9.92
N ALA A 345 8.97 -6.79 -11.08
CA ALA A 345 7.98 -7.80 -11.50
C ALA A 345 8.54 -9.21 -11.62
N ARG A 346 9.84 -9.38 -11.89
CA ARG A 346 10.52 -10.70 -11.90
C ARG A 346 10.56 -11.33 -10.51
N THR A 347 10.57 -10.51 -9.44
CA THR A 347 10.67 -10.98 -8.05
C THR A 347 9.32 -11.28 -7.42
N SER A 348 8.19 -10.98 -8.10
CA SER A 348 6.85 -11.30 -7.60
C SER A 348 6.70 -12.80 -7.30
N LYS A 349 6.24 -13.10 -6.10
CA LYS A 349 6.06 -14.48 -5.60
C LYS A 349 4.66 -15.04 -5.89
N SER A 350 3.70 -14.21 -6.28
CA SER A 350 2.32 -14.62 -6.57
C SER A 350 2.23 -15.78 -7.59
N PRO A 351 3.07 -15.86 -8.67
CA PRO A 351 3.09 -16.99 -9.57
C PRO A 351 3.34 -18.33 -8.90
N ALA A 352 4.19 -18.36 -7.88
CA ALA A 352 4.55 -19.57 -7.15
C ALA A 352 3.56 -19.90 -6.02
N PHE A 353 2.95 -18.89 -5.42
CA PHE A 353 2.13 -19.02 -4.21
C PHE A 353 0.66 -19.31 -4.50
N CYS A 354 0.06 -18.68 -5.50
CA CYS A 354 -1.35 -18.87 -5.83
C CYS A 354 -1.71 -20.32 -6.19
N PRO A 355 -0.87 -21.11 -6.90
CA PRO A 355 -1.13 -22.55 -7.10
C PRO A 355 -1.17 -23.36 -5.80
N VAL A 356 -0.48 -22.92 -4.75
CA VAL A 356 -0.50 -23.54 -3.41
C VAL A 356 -1.74 -23.07 -2.65
N TRP A 357 -2.07 -21.78 -2.72
CA TRP A 357 -3.17 -21.17 -1.95
C TRP A 357 -4.54 -21.64 -2.40
N ARG A 358 -4.76 -21.85 -3.70
CA ARG A 358 -5.95 -22.50 -4.30
C ARG A 358 -7.27 -21.89 -3.88
N VAL A 359 -7.44 -20.59 -4.07
CA VAL A 359 -8.74 -19.91 -3.94
C VAL A 359 -9.39 -19.76 -5.32
N PRO A 360 -10.75 -19.81 -5.43
CA PRO A 360 -11.43 -19.62 -6.70
C PRO A 360 -11.26 -18.18 -7.19
N ALA A 361 -11.15 -18.01 -8.51
CA ALA A 361 -11.11 -16.67 -9.13
C ALA A 361 -12.40 -15.87 -8.84
N SER A 362 -12.28 -14.55 -8.73
CA SER A 362 -13.42 -13.67 -8.57
C SER A 362 -14.32 -13.68 -9.82
N PRO A 363 -15.66 -13.63 -9.67
CA PRO A 363 -16.56 -13.49 -10.80
C PRO A 363 -16.35 -12.14 -11.51
N ALA A 364 -16.69 -12.08 -12.80
CA ALA A 364 -16.50 -10.88 -13.60
C ALA A 364 -17.24 -9.65 -13.04
N SER A 365 -18.36 -9.85 -12.37
CA SER A 365 -19.17 -8.78 -11.76
C SER A 365 -18.42 -8.01 -10.67
N GLU A 366 -17.53 -8.64 -9.92
CA GLU A 366 -16.72 -7.98 -8.89
C GLU A 366 -15.66 -7.05 -9.47
N ARG A 367 -15.31 -7.23 -10.74
CA ARG A 367 -14.30 -6.43 -11.47
C ARG A 367 -14.89 -5.29 -12.29
N LEU A 368 -16.19 -5.10 -12.25
CA LEU A 368 -16.82 -3.98 -12.92
C LEU A 368 -16.53 -2.67 -12.18
N PRO A 369 -16.42 -1.54 -12.89
CA PRO A 369 -16.28 -0.25 -12.24
C PRO A 369 -17.42 0.04 -11.24
N VAL A 370 -17.06 0.66 -10.13
CA VAL A 370 -18.06 1.12 -9.16
C VAL A 370 -18.69 2.41 -9.63
N ARG A 371 -20.01 2.41 -9.81
CA ARG A 371 -20.81 3.59 -10.19
C ARG A 371 -21.50 4.14 -8.96
N SER A 372 -21.27 5.43 -8.68
CA SER A 372 -21.83 6.07 -7.48
C SER A 372 -21.97 7.57 -7.68
N ASP A 373 -22.97 8.17 -7.00
CA ASP A 373 -23.15 9.61 -6.83
C ASP A 373 -22.78 10.11 -5.42
N ILE A 374 -22.22 9.25 -4.60
CA ILE A 374 -21.69 9.61 -3.28
C ILE A 374 -20.54 10.59 -3.46
N PRO A 375 -20.55 11.74 -2.73
CA PRO A 375 -19.45 12.70 -2.77
C PRO A 375 -18.10 12.01 -2.47
N THR A 376 -17.17 12.03 -3.44
CA THR A 376 -15.91 11.29 -3.34
C THR A 376 -14.72 12.17 -3.70
N LEU A 377 -13.72 12.21 -2.82
CA LEU A 377 -12.42 12.80 -3.08
C LEU A 377 -11.41 11.69 -3.37
N LEU A 378 -10.78 11.75 -4.54
CA LEU A 378 -9.75 10.81 -4.96
C LEU A 378 -8.40 11.53 -4.92
N LEU A 379 -7.42 10.93 -4.26
CA LEU A 379 -6.07 11.49 -4.09
C LEU A 379 -5.03 10.55 -4.69
N SER A 380 -4.00 11.11 -5.32
CA SER A 380 -2.89 10.34 -5.89
C SER A 380 -1.61 11.15 -5.86
N GLY A 381 -0.46 10.52 -5.71
CA GLY A 381 0.87 11.10 -5.89
C GLY A 381 1.44 10.84 -7.29
N THR A 382 2.20 11.78 -7.87
CA THR A 382 2.79 11.57 -9.21
C THR A 382 3.83 10.47 -9.26
N PHE A 383 4.48 10.16 -8.13
CA PHE A 383 5.48 9.10 -8.01
C PHE A 383 4.92 7.81 -7.40
N ASP A 384 3.60 7.74 -7.21
CA ASP A 384 2.95 6.51 -6.76
C ASP A 384 2.96 5.46 -7.87
N TRP A 385 3.89 4.53 -7.75
CA TRP A 385 4.02 3.39 -8.66
C TRP A 385 3.19 2.18 -8.21
N LEU A 386 2.66 2.17 -6.97
CA LEU A 386 1.76 1.11 -6.49
C LEU A 386 0.33 1.32 -7.00
N THR A 387 -0.17 2.56 -6.85
CA THR A 387 -1.51 2.95 -7.27
C THR A 387 -1.45 4.27 -8.07
N PRO A 388 -1.01 4.19 -9.36
CA PRO A 388 -0.68 5.36 -10.14
C PRO A 388 -1.88 6.29 -10.37
N PRO A 389 -1.66 7.61 -10.61
CA PRO A 389 -2.74 8.57 -10.85
C PRO A 389 -3.70 8.18 -11.99
N ALA A 390 -3.25 7.32 -12.90
CA ALA A 390 -4.11 6.82 -13.98
C ALA A 390 -5.32 6.03 -13.44
N TRP A 391 -5.14 5.30 -12.33
CA TRP A 391 -6.22 4.53 -11.71
C TRP A 391 -7.23 5.42 -10.99
N GLY A 392 -6.76 6.49 -10.34
CA GLY A 392 -7.66 7.52 -9.77
C GLY A 392 -8.48 8.20 -10.84
N ARG A 393 -7.89 8.50 -12.03
CA ARG A 393 -8.63 9.02 -13.17
C ARG A 393 -9.65 8.03 -13.72
N GLU A 394 -9.31 6.74 -13.75
CA GLU A 394 -10.24 5.69 -14.20
C GLU A 394 -11.46 5.61 -13.28
N ALA A 395 -11.24 5.48 -11.97
CA ALA A 395 -12.31 5.47 -10.97
C ALA A 395 -13.22 6.71 -11.07
N ALA A 396 -12.63 7.90 -11.24
CA ALA A 396 -13.36 9.16 -11.34
C ALA A 396 -14.36 9.21 -12.50
N ARG A 397 -14.14 8.45 -13.58
CA ARG A 397 -15.08 8.37 -14.74
C ARG A 397 -16.42 7.75 -14.36
N HIS A 398 -16.47 6.98 -13.30
CA HIS A 398 -17.62 6.22 -12.86
C HIS A 398 -18.27 6.79 -11.59
N LEU A 399 -17.64 7.79 -10.96
CA LEU A 399 -18.10 8.45 -9.75
C LEU A 399 -18.60 9.87 -10.08
N SER A 400 -19.91 10.03 -10.29
CA SER A 400 -20.50 11.26 -10.85
C SER A 400 -20.33 12.50 -9.95
N ALA A 401 -20.19 12.31 -8.63
CA ALA A 401 -19.94 13.35 -7.64
C ALA A 401 -18.52 13.26 -7.09
N SER A 402 -17.52 13.13 -7.96
CA SER A 402 -16.14 12.98 -7.51
C SER A 402 -15.23 14.14 -7.94
N ARG A 403 -14.12 14.25 -7.21
CA ARG A 403 -12.96 15.07 -7.56
C ARG A 403 -11.69 14.27 -7.42
N HIS A 404 -10.89 14.21 -8.46
CA HIS A 404 -9.54 13.64 -8.41
C HIS A 404 -8.49 14.76 -8.31
N VAL A 405 -7.64 14.69 -7.30
CA VAL A 405 -6.52 15.61 -7.07
C VAL A 405 -5.23 14.82 -7.11
N VAL A 406 -4.31 15.26 -7.98
CA VAL A 406 -2.98 14.65 -8.09
C VAL A 406 -1.98 15.59 -7.42
N PHE A 407 -1.28 15.07 -6.41
CA PHE A 407 -0.23 15.79 -5.70
C PHE A 407 1.10 15.54 -6.41
N ARG A 408 1.67 16.62 -6.95
CA ARG A 408 2.98 16.56 -7.60
C ARG A 408 4.06 16.35 -6.56
N ALA A 409 5.08 15.59 -6.91
CA ALA A 409 6.21 15.23 -6.05
C ALA A 409 5.90 14.29 -4.88
N GLN A 410 4.67 13.81 -4.73
CA GLN A 410 4.29 12.86 -3.70
C GLN A 410 4.25 11.43 -4.22
N GLY A 411 4.47 10.47 -3.32
CA GLY A 411 4.40 9.03 -3.55
C GLY A 411 3.07 8.42 -3.15
N HIS A 412 3.11 7.29 -2.45
CA HIS A 412 1.95 6.49 -2.07
C HIS A 412 1.35 6.93 -0.73
N GLY A 413 0.04 7.21 -0.70
CA GLY A 413 -0.61 7.70 0.53
C GLY A 413 -0.31 9.17 0.80
N VAL A 414 -0.80 10.07 -0.07
CA VAL A 414 -0.42 11.50 -0.05
C VAL A 414 -0.82 12.24 1.22
N VAL A 415 -1.83 11.76 1.95
CA VAL A 415 -2.32 12.41 3.18
C VAL A 415 -1.25 12.42 4.28
N ILE A 416 -0.45 11.37 4.38
CA ILE A 416 0.63 11.30 5.37
C ILE A 416 1.90 12.05 4.92
N GLN A 417 2.05 12.29 3.62
CA GLN A 417 3.24 12.93 3.03
C GLN A 417 3.07 14.46 2.90
N ASP A 418 1.85 14.93 2.65
CA ASP A 418 1.60 16.33 2.34
C ASP A 418 0.54 16.94 3.27
N PRO A 419 0.90 17.94 4.11
CA PRO A 419 -0.04 18.63 4.98
C PRO A 419 -1.21 19.30 4.22
N CYS A 420 -1.05 19.61 2.93
CA CYS A 420 -2.13 20.10 2.09
C CYS A 420 -3.17 19.00 1.84
N ALA A 421 -2.72 17.78 1.52
CA ALA A 421 -3.60 16.64 1.32
C ALA A 421 -4.39 16.30 2.60
N ALA A 422 -3.72 16.34 3.76
CA ALA A 422 -4.38 16.14 5.06
C ALA A 422 -5.47 17.20 5.32
N ARG A 423 -5.17 18.48 5.09
CA ARG A 423 -6.18 19.55 5.22
C ARG A 423 -7.34 19.40 4.23
N LEU A 424 -7.05 18.94 3.01
CA LEU A 424 -8.07 18.71 1.99
C LEU A 424 -9.00 17.56 2.39
N ARG A 425 -8.44 16.44 2.86
CA ARG A 425 -9.21 15.32 3.43
C ARG A 425 -10.14 15.80 4.54
N ASP A 426 -9.58 16.52 5.52
CA ASP A 426 -10.33 16.98 6.70
C ASP A 426 -11.45 17.94 6.30
N ALA A 427 -11.17 18.89 5.41
CA ALA A 427 -12.16 19.84 4.90
C ALA A 427 -13.27 19.15 4.10
N PHE A 428 -12.92 18.14 3.31
CA PHE A 428 -13.90 17.38 2.53
C PHE A 428 -14.81 16.52 3.43
N ILE A 429 -14.26 15.90 4.47
CA ILE A 429 -15.07 15.15 5.45
C ILE A 429 -16.01 16.07 6.23
N GLU A 430 -15.64 17.32 6.50
CA GLU A 430 -16.55 18.29 7.14
C GLU A 430 -17.68 18.69 6.18
N GLU A 431 -17.35 19.06 4.98
CA GLU A 431 -18.29 19.51 3.96
C GLU A 431 -17.95 18.84 2.62
N PRO A 432 -18.63 17.73 2.25
CA PRO A 432 -18.31 16.94 1.08
C PRO A 432 -18.82 17.60 -0.21
N ASP A 433 -18.08 18.59 -0.69
CA ASP A 433 -18.32 19.26 -1.95
C ASP A 433 -17.12 19.03 -2.91
N PRO A 434 -17.29 18.20 -3.96
CA PRO A 434 -16.23 17.98 -4.95
C PRO A 434 -15.83 19.25 -5.73
N LYS A 435 -16.66 20.27 -5.72
CA LYS A 435 -16.41 21.57 -6.42
C LYS A 435 -15.69 22.59 -5.54
N ARG A 436 -15.55 22.33 -4.25
CA ARG A 436 -14.88 23.23 -3.30
C ARG A 436 -13.47 23.57 -3.77
N ALA A 437 -13.05 24.83 -3.65
CA ALA A 437 -11.67 25.23 -3.95
C ALA A 437 -10.66 24.47 -3.08
N LEU A 438 -9.51 24.14 -3.65
CA LEU A 438 -8.42 23.53 -2.89
C LEU A 438 -7.90 24.54 -1.87
N PRO A 439 -7.66 24.12 -0.62
CA PRO A 439 -7.14 25.01 0.43
C PRO A 439 -5.67 25.38 0.23
N CYS A 440 -5.00 24.76 -0.75
CA CYS A 440 -3.56 24.84 -0.97
C CYS A 440 -3.20 24.28 -2.36
N ARG A 441 -1.89 24.29 -2.68
CA ARG A 441 -1.38 23.86 -3.99
C ARG A 441 -1.02 22.37 -3.96
N ALA A 442 -1.57 21.61 -4.91
CA ALA A 442 -1.20 20.21 -5.15
C ALA A 442 -0.13 20.08 -6.28
N ASP A 443 0.13 21.14 -7.03
CA ASP A 443 1.02 21.17 -8.20
C ASP A 443 2.47 21.62 -7.89
N THR A 444 2.89 21.56 -6.63
CA THR A 444 4.25 21.91 -6.21
C THR A 444 5.24 20.89 -6.78
N PRO A 445 6.22 21.31 -7.61
CA PRO A 445 7.19 20.38 -8.18
C PRO A 445 8.17 19.84 -7.14
N PRO A 446 8.90 18.73 -7.44
CA PRO A 446 9.97 18.24 -6.59
C PRO A 446 11.00 19.34 -6.30
N ASN A 447 11.48 19.40 -5.06
CA ASN A 447 12.49 20.37 -4.65
C ASN A 447 13.90 19.78 -4.74
N PHE A 448 14.47 19.78 -5.93
CA PHE A 448 15.82 19.25 -6.16
C PHE A 448 16.92 20.05 -5.45
N THR A 449 16.71 21.35 -5.18
CA THR A 449 17.66 22.15 -4.40
C THR A 449 17.75 21.65 -2.96
N ALA A 450 16.62 21.47 -2.29
CA ALA A 450 16.60 20.92 -0.94
C ALA A 450 17.15 19.50 -0.87
N ALA A 451 16.83 18.67 -1.88
CA ALA A 451 17.38 17.31 -2.01
C ALA A 451 18.92 17.32 -2.12
N TYR A 452 19.47 18.19 -2.96
CA TYR A 452 20.91 18.36 -3.08
C TYR A 452 21.58 18.83 -1.77
N GLU A 453 21.00 19.81 -1.09
CA GLU A 453 21.51 20.30 0.20
C GLU A 453 21.48 19.19 1.26
N ARG A 454 20.40 18.41 1.33
CA ARG A 454 20.29 17.26 2.23
C ARG A 454 21.34 16.19 1.93
N ALA A 455 21.54 15.83 0.67
CA ALA A 455 22.54 14.84 0.26
C ALA A 455 23.96 15.23 0.68
N ARG A 456 24.32 16.53 0.57
CA ARG A 456 25.63 17.03 0.98
C ARG A 456 25.87 17.05 2.49
N ASN A 457 24.80 17.19 3.26
CA ASN A 457 24.87 17.33 4.73
C ASN A 457 24.65 16.01 5.46
N LEU A 458 24.57 14.88 4.74
CA LEU A 458 24.54 13.56 5.35
C LEU A 458 25.87 13.28 6.07
N PRO A 459 25.82 12.80 7.32
CA PRO A 459 27.00 12.52 8.12
C PRO A 459 27.89 11.41 7.55
#